data_5f9eb0f043186c222d4439725ce59190
#
_entry.id   5f9eb0f043186c222d4439725ce59190
#
_cell.length_a   1.000
_cell.length_b   1.000
_cell.length_c   1.000
_cell.angle_alpha   90.00
_cell.angle_beta   90.00
_cell.angle_gamma   90.00
#
_symmetry.space_group_name_H-M   'P 1'
#
loop_
_entity.id
_entity.type
_entity.pdbx_description
1 polymer ?
#
loop_
_entity_poly.entity_id
_entity_poly.type
_entity_poly.pdbx_seq_one_letter_code
_entity_poly.pdbx_strand_id
1 'polypeptide(L)'
;INIDIGQCSVEMFDLFRPNFFFKQIAISDKEGESDLFFYHNRSVINTLSRTVSESRETEPKEIKKIKTNTLNSVIEESPFKSKKINFVNIDVEGYEMNVLKGFDIDKYYPDVIVIEYLDVQMKKIEFHNQDIAKIMSSELYKFMNSKKYRFVNWLHSDLVFVSDNIRDI
;
A
#
# COMPACT_ATOMS: atom_id res chain seq x y z
N ILE A 1 -0.21 6.28 12.39
CA ILE A 1 0.90 5.37 12.07
C ILE A 1 1.34 5.68 10.66
N ASN A 2 2.62 5.82 10.43
CA ASN A 2 3.22 5.89 9.09
C ASN A 2 4.28 4.81 8.98
N ILE A 3 4.35 4.19 7.81
CA ILE A 3 5.26 3.08 7.54
C ILE A 3 5.90 3.34 6.18
N ASP A 4 7.22 3.29 6.13
CA ASP A 4 7.98 3.46 4.90
C ASP A 4 9.35 2.78 5.03
N ILE A 5 9.96 2.41 3.92
CA ILE A 5 11.32 1.85 3.88
C ILE A 5 12.40 2.92 3.66
N GLY A 6 12.01 4.11 3.19
CA GLY A 6 12.92 5.17 2.78
C GLY A 6 13.56 5.91 3.95
N GLN A 7 14.89 6.06 3.94
CA GLN A 7 15.62 6.84 4.93
C GLN A 7 15.17 8.31 4.94
N CYS A 8 14.85 8.87 3.78
CA CYS A 8 14.37 10.25 3.65
C CYS A 8 13.03 10.45 4.38
N SER A 9 12.14 9.46 4.34
CA SER A 9 10.86 9.49 5.06
C SER A 9 11.07 9.53 6.57
N VAL A 10 12.03 8.75 7.12
CA VAL A 10 12.40 8.80 8.54
C VAL A 10 12.77 10.22 8.94
N GLU A 11 13.73 10.82 8.23
CA GLU A 11 14.25 12.16 8.52
C GLU A 11 13.14 13.23 8.45
N MET A 12 12.24 13.14 7.47
CA MET A 12 11.12 14.07 7.32
C MET A 12 10.08 13.91 8.44
N PHE A 13 9.78 12.66 8.84
CA PHE A 13 8.84 12.42 9.94
C PHE A 13 9.39 12.90 11.28
N ASP A 14 10.65 12.64 11.58
CA ASP A 14 11.30 13.11 12.81
C ASP A 14 11.30 14.64 12.90
N LEU A 15 11.51 15.32 11.77
CA LEU A 15 11.57 16.77 11.73
C LEU A 15 10.19 17.45 11.78
N PHE A 16 9.21 16.95 10.99
CA PHE A 16 7.92 17.62 10.79
C PHE A 16 6.75 16.99 11.52
N ARG A 17 6.89 15.76 11.97
CA ARG A 17 5.83 14.98 12.61
C ARG A 17 6.30 14.23 13.87
N PRO A 18 6.96 14.89 14.85
CA PRO A 18 7.60 14.21 16.00
C PRO A 18 6.62 13.45 16.91
N ASN A 19 5.32 13.77 16.84
CA ASN A 19 4.27 13.10 17.63
C ASN A 19 3.60 11.93 16.91
N PHE A 20 4.09 11.56 15.72
CA PHE A 20 3.55 10.42 14.96
C PHE A 20 4.39 9.17 15.22
N PHE A 21 3.73 8.03 15.29
CA PHE A 21 4.42 6.75 15.28
C PHE A 21 4.86 6.45 13.84
N PHE A 22 6.15 6.37 13.65
CA PHE A 22 6.78 5.99 12.38
C PHE A 22 7.50 4.65 12.53
N LYS A 23 7.37 3.76 11.57
CA LYS A 23 8.09 2.49 11.52
C LYS A 23 8.80 2.35 10.19
N GLN A 24 10.13 2.28 10.21
CA GLN A 24 10.92 2.01 9.01
C GLN A 24 10.99 0.51 8.76
N ILE A 25 10.10 0.00 7.94
CA ILE A 25 10.03 -1.42 7.56
C ILE A 25 9.22 -1.59 6.27
N ALA A 26 9.48 -2.66 5.54
CA ALA A 26 8.63 -3.06 4.42
C ALA A 26 7.44 -3.90 4.92
N ILE A 27 6.26 -3.67 4.34
CA ILE A 27 5.07 -4.44 4.67
C ILE A 27 4.81 -5.52 3.62
N SER A 28 4.47 -6.72 4.10
CA SER A 28 4.19 -7.90 3.29
C SER A 28 3.06 -8.73 3.91
N ASP A 29 2.74 -9.86 3.27
CA ASP A 29 1.79 -10.86 3.76
C ASP A 29 2.30 -11.64 4.99
N LYS A 30 3.63 -11.60 5.24
CA LYS A 30 4.29 -12.31 6.35
C LYS A 30 5.56 -11.60 6.82
N GLU A 31 5.97 -11.94 8.03
CA GLU A 31 7.28 -11.59 8.55
C GLU A 31 8.38 -12.38 7.84
N GLY A 32 9.52 -11.74 7.61
CA GLY A 32 10.66 -12.39 6.95
C GLY A 32 11.57 -11.42 6.22
N GLU A 33 12.00 -11.83 5.05
CA GLU A 33 12.85 -11.05 4.15
C GLU A 33 12.28 -11.09 2.73
N SER A 34 12.46 -9.99 2.00
CA SER A 34 12.11 -9.87 0.58
C SER A 34 13.21 -9.14 -0.20
N ASP A 35 13.18 -9.32 -1.51
CA ASP A 35 14.00 -8.55 -2.43
C ASP A 35 13.39 -7.16 -2.63
N LEU A 36 14.14 -6.12 -2.35
CA LEU A 36 13.82 -4.75 -2.71
C LEU A 36 14.56 -4.40 -4.01
N PHE A 37 13.82 -4.09 -5.05
CA PHE A 37 14.34 -3.53 -6.29
C PHE A 37 14.58 -2.04 -6.06
N PHE A 38 15.83 -1.70 -5.79
CA PHE A 38 16.25 -0.39 -5.31
C PHE A 38 16.79 0.46 -6.45
N TYR A 39 16.18 1.60 -6.70
CA TYR A 39 16.59 2.55 -7.72
C TYR A 39 17.47 3.66 -7.15
N HIS A 40 17.04 4.34 -6.09
CA HIS A 40 17.87 5.27 -5.29
C HIS A 40 17.18 5.67 -3.96
N ASN A 41 17.90 6.34 -3.06
CA ASN A 41 17.44 6.65 -1.70
C ASN A 41 16.18 7.54 -1.63
N ARG A 42 15.93 8.37 -2.64
CA ARG A 42 14.77 9.25 -2.73
C ARG A 42 13.80 8.79 -3.83
N SER A 43 13.90 7.55 -4.24
CA SER A 43 13.06 7.02 -5.30
C SER A 43 11.68 6.71 -4.78
N VAL A 44 10.68 7.26 -5.44
CA VAL A 44 9.28 6.89 -5.24
C VAL A 44 8.93 5.57 -5.95
N ILE A 45 9.85 5.02 -6.74
CA ILE A 45 9.63 3.78 -7.52
C ILE A 45 10.38 2.57 -6.98
N ASN A 46 10.91 2.61 -5.75
CA ASN A 46 11.45 1.41 -5.11
C ASN A 46 10.30 0.43 -4.84
N THR A 47 10.46 -0.84 -5.20
CA THR A 47 9.37 -1.82 -5.10
C THR A 47 9.85 -3.18 -4.60
N LEU A 48 8.97 -3.94 -3.96
CA LEU A 48 9.16 -5.36 -3.68
C LEU A 48 8.64 -6.25 -4.81
N SER A 49 7.90 -5.68 -5.75
CA SER A 49 7.31 -6.43 -6.85
C SER A 49 8.31 -6.63 -7.99
N ARG A 50 8.73 -7.89 -8.19
CA ARG A 50 9.57 -8.26 -9.33
C ARG A 50 8.88 -7.93 -10.65
N THR A 51 7.60 -8.26 -10.78
CA THR A 51 6.81 -8.00 -12.00
C THR A 51 6.77 -6.52 -12.34
N VAL A 52 6.57 -5.65 -11.35
CA VAL A 52 6.59 -4.19 -11.56
C VAL A 52 7.98 -3.72 -11.95
N SER A 53 9.03 -4.21 -11.28
CA SER A 53 10.41 -3.84 -11.62
C SER A 53 10.77 -4.25 -13.05
N GLU A 54 10.43 -5.47 -13.46
CA GLU A 54 10.69 -5.99 -14.82
C GLU A 54 9.86 -5.30 -15.92
N SER A 55 8.73 -4.68 -15.57
CA SER A 55 7.91 -3.92 -16.52
C SER A 55 8.43 -2.50 -16.81
N ARG A 56 9.37 -2.01 -16.02
CA ARG A 56 9.93 -0.66 -16.14
C ARG A 56 11.05 -0.61 -17.16
N GLU A 57 11.18 0.53 -17.84
CA GLU A 57 12.28 0.78 -18.79
C GLU A 57 13.63 1.01 -18.08
N THR A 58 13.60 1.35 -16.79
CA THR A 58 14.80 1.63 -16.00
C THR A 58 15.11 0.43 -15.11
N GLU A 59 16.34 -0.06 -15.22
CA GLU A 59 16.82 -1.14 -14.34
C GLU A 59 17.04 -0.63 -12.90
N PRO A 60 16.78 -1.45 -11.88
CA PRO A 60 17.13 -1.13 -10.52
C PRO A 60 18.65 -1.04 -10.36
N LYS A 61 19.12 -0.10 -9.56
CA LYS A 61 20.55 0.07 -9.26
C LYS A 61 21.14 -1.16 -8.55
N GLU A 62 20.33 -1.77 -7.69
CA GLU A 62 20.69 -3.00 -6.97
C GLU A 62 19.42 -3.71 -6.45
N ILE A 63 19.57 -4.98 -6.11
CA ILE A 63 18.54 -5.75 -5.40
C ILE A 63 19.05 -5.97 -3.98
N LYS A 64 18.33 -5.43 -2.99
CA LYS A 64 18.65 -5.51 -1.56
C LYS A 64 17.74 -6.51 -0.85
N LYS A 65 18.31 -7.34 0.02
CA LYS A 65 17.50 -8.06 1.00
C LYS A 65 17.09 -7.13 2.12
N ILE A 66 15.78 -7.03 2.36
CA ILE A 66 15.23 -6.21 3.44
C ILE A 66 14.26 -7.02 4.30
N LYS A 67 14.17 -6.65 5.56
CA LYS A 67 13.18 -7.23 6.47
C LYS A 67 11.78 -6.80 6.10
N THR A 68 10.84 -7.73 6.21
CA THR A 68 9.42 -7.50 6.03
C THR A 68 8.65 -7.82 7.30
N ASN A 69 7.52 -7.16 7.49
CA ASN A 69 6.57 -7.45 8.55
C ASN A 69 5.14 -7.35 8.00
N THR A 70 4.16 -7.80 8.76
CA THR A 70 2.75 -7.61 8.43
C THR A 70 2.25 -6.28 8.94
N LEU A 71 1.20 -5.74 8.30
CA LEU A 71 0.55 -4.53 8.82
C LEU A 71 -0.04 -4.78 10.22
N ASN A 72 -0.56 -5.99 10.45
CA ASN A 72 -1.05 -6.38 11.78
C ASN A 72 0.01 -6.26 12.87
N SER A 73 1.21 -6.84 12.66
CA SER A 73 2.29 -6.79 13.64
C SER A 73 2.69 -5.34 13.95
N VAL A 74 2.79 -4.50 12.91
CA VAL A 74 3.14 -3.08 13.12
C VAL A 74 2.05 -2.34 13.91
N ILE A 75 0.77 -2.60 13.67
CA ILE A 75 -0.32 -2.02 14.44
C ILE A 75 -0.27 -2.47 15.89
N GLU A 76 -0.06 -3.76 16.15
CA GLU A 76 0.01 -4.32 17.51
C GLU A 76 1.22 -3.81 18.31
N GLU A 77 2.34 -3.52 17.65
CA GLU A 77 3.51 -2.89 18.28
C GLU A 77 3.31 -1.39 18.54
N SER A 78 2.35 -0.75 17.89
CA SER A 78 2.15 0.68 17.99
C SER A 78 1.42 1.08 19.28
N PRO A 79 1.57 2.34 19.75
CA PRO A 79 0.79 2.88 20.87
C PRO A 79 -0.69 3.03 20.54
N PHE A 80 -1.10 2.77 19.29
CA PHE A 80 -2.46 2.95 18.79
C PHE A 80 -3.22 1.64 18.58
N LYS A 81 -2.67 0.50 19.00
CA LYS A 81 -3.24 -0.85 18.77
C LYS A 81 -4.71 -1.01 19.21
N SER A 82 -5.16 -0.28 20.21
CA SER A 82 -6.55 -0.30 20.70
C SER A 82 -7.42 0.82 20.16
N LYS A 83 -6.90 1.64 19.22
CA LYS A 83 -7.67 2.71 18.61
C LYS A 83 -8.37 2.23 17.34
N LYS A 84 -9.56 2.77 17.08
CA LYS A 84 -10.21 2.57 15.78
C LYS A 84 -9.35 3.17 14.68
N ILE A 85 -9.19 2.41 13.61
CA ILE A 85 -8.56 2.89 12.37
C ILE A 85 -9.68 3.40 11.47
N ASN A 86 -9.67 4.68 11.15
CA ASN A 86 -10.67 5.25 10.26
C ASN A 86 -10.22 5.28 8.80
N PHE A 87 -8.91 5.43 8.58
CA PHE A 87 -8.34 5.62 7.26
C PHE A 87 -7.04 4.82 7.12
N VAL A 88 -6.91 4.13 5.99
CA VAL A 88 -5.67 3.45 5.56
C VAL A 88 -5.34 3.90 4.15
N ASN A 89 -4.09 4.26 3.91
CA ASN A 89 -3.54 4.48 2.58
C ASN A 89 -2.45 3.43 2.32
N ILE A 90 -2.54 2.74 1.20
CA ILE A 90 -1.58 1.71 0.76
C ILE A 90 -1.04 2.11 -0.60
N ASP A 91 0.25 2.47 -0.60
CA ASP A 91 1.00 2.87 -1.77
C ASP A 91 2.40 2.25 -1.62
N VAL A 92 2.62 1.11 -2.25
CA VAL A 92 3.82 0.27 -2.11
C VAL A 92 4.33 -0.23 -3.46
N GLU A 93 4.01 0.52 -4.51
CA GLU A 93 4.57 0.34 -5.85
C GLU A 93 4.36 -1.08 -6.43
N GLY A 94 3.11 -1.55 -6.39
CA GLY A 94 2.69 -2.82 -6.98
C GLY A 94 2.80 -4.03 -6.04
N TYR A 95 2.86 -3.79 -4.72
CA TYR A 95 2.88 -4.85 -3.71
C TYR A 95 1.64 -4.80 -2.78
N GLU A 96 0.60 -4.05 -3.17
CA GLU A 96 -0.61 -3.74 -2.37
C GLU A 96 -1.36 -5.00 -1.94
N MET A 97 -1.51 -5.98 -2.83
CA MET A 97 -2.17 -7.25 -2.50
C MET A 97 -1.45 -8.04 -1.41
N ASN A 98 -0.11 -7.96 -1.34
CA ASN A 98 0.65 -8.60 -0.28
C ASN A 98 0.43 -7.88 1.07
N VAL A 99 0.38 -6.55 1.06
CA VAL A 99 0.02 -5.75 2.24
C VAL A 99 -1.38 -6.14 2.74
N LEU A 100 -2.36 -6.21 1.85
CA LEU A 100 -3.74 -6.58 2.20
C LEU A 100 -3.84 -8.01 2.75
N LYS A 101 -3.08 -8.97 2.23
CA LYS A 101 -3.01 -10.35 2.75
C LYS A 101 -2.41 -10.42 4.16
N GLY A 102 -1.51 -9.48 4.50
CA GLY A 102 -0.92 -9.32 5.84
C GLY A 102 -1.73 -8.42 6.78
N PHE A 103 -2.93 -8.00 6.38
CA PHE A 103 -3.80 -7.11 7.13
C PHE A 103 -5.13 -7.79 7.49
N ASP A 104 -5.39 -7.94 8.79
CA ASP A 104 -6.67 -8.45 9.28
C ASP A 104 -7.75 -7.37 9.15
N ILE A 105 -8.20 -7.20 7.90
CA ILE A 105 -9.18 -6.17 7.54
C ILE A 105 -10.53 -6.40 8.24
N ASP A 106 -10.86 -7.63 8.60
CA ASP A 106 -12.10 -7.95 9.31
C ASP A 106 -12.04 -7.51 10.79
N LYS A 107 -10.84 -7.59 11.40
CA LYS A 107 -10.60 -7.15 12.79
C LYS A 107 -10.59 -5.63 12.90
N TYR A 108 -9.82 -4.98 12.06
CA TYR A 108 -9.61 -3.52 12.17
C TYR A 108 -10.69 -2.70 11.48
N TYR A 109 -11.24 -3.22 10.42
CA TYR A 109 -12.35 -2.71 9.62
C TYR A 109 -12.33 -1.18 9.43
N PRO A 110 -11.30 -0.63 8.77
CA PRO A 110 -11.19 0.81 8.51
C PRO A 110 -12.41 1.36 7.79
N ASP A 111 -12.73 2.62 8.06
CA ASP A 111 -13.86 3.27 7.40
C ASP A 111 -13.58 3.49 5.91
N VAL A 112 -12.35 3.93 5.59
CA VAL A 112 -11.91 4.22 4.22
C VAL A 112 -10.55 3.59 3.98
N ILE A 113 -10.37 2.97 2.82
CA ILE A 113 -9.08 2.46 2.36
C ILE A 113 -8.80 3.05 0.97
N VAL A 114 -7.65 3.70 0.82
CA VAL A 114 -7.12 4.17 -0.46
C VAL A 114 -5.97 3.27 -0.85
N ILE A 115 -5.96 2.79 -2.08
CA ILE A 115 -4.97 1.81 -2.54
C ILE A 115 -4.46 2.22 -3.91
N GLU A 116 -3.14 2.35 -4.05
CA GLU A 116 -2.52 2.51 -5.35
C GLU A 116 -2.83 1.29 -6.25
N TYR A 117 -3.17 1.55 -7.49
CA TYR A 117 -3.44 0.52 -8.49
C TYR A 117 -2.53 0.71 -9.70
N LEU A 118 -1.40 0.02 -9.68
CA LEU A 118 -0.49 -0.02 -10.81
C LEU A 118 -0.94 -1.06 -11.82
N ASP A 119 -1.41 -0.59 -12.96
CA ASP A 119 -1.60 -1.46 -14.11
C ASP A 119 -0.30 -1.54 -14.92
N VAL A 120 0.47 -2.59 -14.69
CA VAL A 120 1.73 -2.84 -15.39
C VAL A 120 1.60 -2.94 -16.91
N GLN A 121 0.38 -3.08 -17.42
CA GLN A 121 0.10 -3.08 -18.87
C GLN A 121 -0.11 -1.67 -19.42
N MET A 122 -0.34 -0.66 -18.58
CA MET A 122 -0.46 0.73 -18.99
C MET A 122 0.92 1.38 -19.11
N LYS A 123 1.47 1.43 -20.31
CA LYS A 123 2.77 2.08 -20.60
C LYS A 123 2.74 3.62 -20.54
N LYS A 124 1.57 4.24 -20.34
CA LYS A 124 1.37 5.68 -20.21
C LYS A 124 0.24 5.95 -19.24
N ILE A 125 0.47 6.91 -18.34
CA ILE A 125 -0.59 7.51 -17.51
C ILE A 125 -1.46 8.36 -18.44
N GLU A 126 -2.40 7.74 -19.12
CA GLU A 126 -3.40 8.46 -19.91
C GLU A 126 -4.64 8.66 -19.04
N PHE A 127 -4.83 9.87 -18.58
CA PHE A 127 -5.97 10.30 -17.74
C PHE A 127 -7.34 10.05 -18.37
N HIS A 128 -7.40 9.62 -19.63
CA HIS A 128 -8.64 9.52 -20.40
C HIS A 128 -9.18 8.10 -20.60
N ASN A 129 -8.46 7.06 -20.17
CA ASN A 129 -8.87 5.67 -20.37
C ASN A 129 -8.96 4.90 -19.05
N GLN A 130 -9.66 5.45 -18.06
CA GLN A 130 -10.01 4.70 -16.86
C GLN A 130 -11.02 3.60 -17.21
N ASP A 131 -10.51 2.38 -17.39
CA ASP A 131 -11.35 1.21 -17.64
C ASP A 131 -11.86 0.60 -16.34
N ILE A 132 -13.05 1.03 -15.92
CA ILE A 132 -13.71 0.53 -14.69
C ILE A 132 -13.96 -0.98 -14.79
N ALA A 133 -14.25 -1.53 -15.97
CA ALA A 133 -14.47 -2.95 -16.13
C ALA A 133 -13.20 -3.76 -15.81
N LYS A 134 -12.03 -3.22 -16.17
CA LYS A 134 -10.74 -3.80 -15.85
C LYS A 134 -10.50 -3.82 -14.32
N ILE A 135 -10.80 -2.71 -13.63
CA ILE A 135 -10.71 -2.68 -12.16
C ILE A 135 -11.65 -3.72 -11.55
N MET A 136 -12.91 -3.77 -11.94
CA MET A 136 -13.88 -4.71 -11.40
C MET A 136 -13.50 -6.18 -11.62
N SER A 137 -12.70 -6.48 -12.64
CA SER A 137 -12.16 -7.82 -12.89
C SER A 137 -10.90 -8.14 -12.10
N SER A 138 -10.22 -7.14 -11.50
CA SER A 138 -8.96 -7.29 -10.79
C SER A 138 -9.08 -8.12 -9.51
N GLU A 139 -7.94 -8.72 -9.08
CA GLU A 139 -7.85 -9.43 -7.79
C GLU A 139 -8.14 -8.48 -6.63
N LEU A 140 -7.59 -7.26 -6.70
CA LEU A 140 -7.76 -6.23 -5.68
C LEU A 140 -9.24 -5.87 -5.47
N TYR A 141 -9.97 -5.58 -6.54
CA TYR A 141 -11.39 -5.26 -6.43
C TYR A 141 -12.20 -6.43 -5.85
N LYS A 142 -11.96 -7.65 -6.33
CA LYS A 142 -12.64 -8.86 -5.83
C LYS A 142 -12.34 -9.09 -4.35
N PHE A 143 -11.09 -8.88 -3.92
CA PHE A 143 -10.70 -8.97 -2.52
C PHE A 143 -11.45 -7.94 -1.67
N MET A 144 -11.40 -6.65 -2.04
CA MET A 144 -12.07 -5.59 -1.30
C MET A 144 -13.59 -5.79 -1.22
N ASN A 145 -14.21 -6.19 -2.33
CA ASN A 145 -15.64 -6.49 -2.36
C ASN A 145 -15.99 -7.67 -1.45
N SER A 146 -15.17 -8.72 -1.39
CA SER A 146 -15.36 -9.86 -0.48
C SER A 146 -15.28 -9.47 1.00
N LYS A 147 -14.58 -8.37 1.30
CA LYS A 147 -14.44 -7.77 2.64
C LYS A 147 -15.50 -6.69 2.94
N LYS A 148 -16.55 -6.58 2.14
CA LYS A 148 -17.64 -5.60 2.27
C LYS A 148 -17.18 -4.15 2.14
N TYR A 149 -16.22 -3.92 1.26
CA TYR A 149 -15.81 -2.58 0.86
C TYR A 149 -16.34 -2.28 -0.54
N ARG A 150 -16.81 -1.06 -0.74
CA ARG A 150 -17.31 -0.58 -2.03
C ARG A 150 -16.32 0.36 -2.65
N PHE A 151 -16.03 0.14 -3.91
CA PHE A 151 -15.32 1.08 -4.74
C PHE A 151 -16.19 2.32 -4.97
N VAL A 152 -15.67 3.50 -4.61
CA VAL A 152 -16.44 4.77 -4.70
C VAL A 152 -15.79 5.78 -5.63
N ASN A 153 -14.47 5.74 -5.82
CA ASN A 153 -13.78 6.68 -6.69
C ASN A 153 -12.43 6.15 -7.17
N TRP A 154 -11.96 6.72 -8.27
CA TRP A 154 -10.62 6.51 -8.83
C TRP A 154 -9.94 7.87 -9.01
N LEU A 155 -8.90 8.14 -8.21
CA LEU A 155 -8.15 9.38 -8.22
C LEU A 155 -6.73 9.10 -8.69
N HIS A 156 -6.39 9.50 -9.91
CA HIS A 156 -5.10 9.21 -10.53
C HIS A 156 -4.80 7.70 -10.57
N SER A 157 -3.81 7.26 -9.79
CA SER A 157 -3.46 5.85 -9.60
C SER A 157 -4.23 5.18 -8.45
N ASP A 158 -4.98 5.94 -7.65
CA ASP A 158 -5.52 5.48 -6.38
C ASP A 158 -6.99 5.08 -6.48
N LEU A 159 -7.32 3.88 -6.02
CA LEU A 159 -8.68 3.40 -5.85
C LEU A 159 -9.16 3.68 -4.43
N VAL A 160 -10.31 4.31 -4.30
CA VAL A 160 -10.94 4.64 -3.00
C VAL A 160 -12.04 3.63 -2.71
N PHE A 161 -11.90 2.95 -1.57
CA PHE A 161 -12.88 2.00 -1.05
C PHE A 161 -13.43 2.47 0.28
N VAL A 162 -14.74 2.29 0.48
CA VAL A 162 -15.47 2.66 1.70
C VAL A 162 -16.17 1.43 2.27
N SER A 163 -16.08 1.24 3.58
CA SER A 163 -16.76 0.14 4.26
C SER A 163 -18.29 0.30 4.21
N ASP A 164 -19.01 -0.81 4.18
CA ASP A 164 -20.48 -0.78 4.17
C ASP A 164 -21.06 -0.13 5.44
N ASN A 165 -20.30 -0.08 6.55
CA ASN A 165 -20.77 0.52 7.81
C ASN A 165 -20.95 2.06 7.76
N ILE A 166 -20.29 2.76 6.84
CA ILE A 166 -20.38 4.23 6.75
C ILE A 166 -21.59 4.66 5.89
N ARG A 167 -22.17 3.74 5.16
CA ARG A 167 -23.18 4.08 4.15
C ARG A 167 -24.54 4.50 4.73
N ASP A 168 -24.82 4.15 5.96
CA ASP A 168 -26.13 4.34 6.60
C ASP A 168 -26.17 5.58 7.50
N ILE A 169 -25.25 6.57 7.27
CA ILE A 169 -25.23 7.86 7.95
C ILE A 169 -25.79 8.94 7.02
#